data_a5eb49dfc812a3285a5a4cb5545058e7
#
_entry.id   a5eb49dfc812a3285a5a4cb5545058e7
#
_cell.length_a   1.000
_cell.length_b   1.000
_cell.length_c   1.000
_cell.angle_alpha   90.00
_cell.angle_beta   90.00
_cell.angle_gamma   90.00
#
_symmetry.space_group_name_H-M   'P 1'
#
loop_
_entity.id
_entity.type
_entity.pdbx_description
1 polymer ?
#
loop_
_entity_poly.entity_id
_entity_poly.type
_entity_poly.pdbx_seq_one_letter_code
_entity_poly.pdbx_strand_id
1 'polypeptide(L)'
;VMAIGHNIEESFLKAVRSLEVGAYHNEMPELADVTDDALVEKIVKAQDDRLFYLSEAIRRGYTIEELHSLTKIDLFFLDKLLHIVEIEQELAVNVFSPEVLKDAKRNGFSDRKIADLWRTDAAEVRKRRLDSGIVPVFKMVDTCAAEFESTTPYFYSSYEFENESIRSEKESVLVLGSGPIRIGQ
;
A
#
# COMPACT_ATOMS: atom_id res chain seq x y z
N VAL A 1 -7.30 11.26 5.22
CA VAL A 1 -7.78 9.96 4.71
C VAL A 1 -7.64 8.89 5.78
N MET A 2 -8.41 7.83 5.68
CA MET A 2 -8.29 6.64 6.52
C MET A 2 -8.19 5.41 5.61
N ALA A 3 -7.31 4.50 5.99
CA ALA A 3 -7.17 3.23 5.29
C ALA A 3 -7.00 2.10 6.32
N ILE A 4 -7.52 0.94 6.01
CA ILE A 4 -7.46 -0.25 6.86
C ILE A 4 -6.74 -1.35 6.07
N GLY A 5 -5.78 -1.99 6.70
CA GLY A 5 -5.02 -3.09 6.17
C GLY A 5 -4.58 -4.04 7.27
N HIS A 6 -4.01 -5.18 6.89
CA HIS A 6 -3.49 -6.18 7.81
C HIS A 6 -2.16 -5.75 8.44
N ASN A 7 -1.33 -5.01 7.69
CA ASN A 7 -0.08 -4.45 8.15
C ASN A 7 0.04 -2.96 7.80
N ILE A 8 1.10 -2.33 8.24
CA ILE A 8 1.32 -0.89 8.03
C ILE A 8 1.57 -0.59 6.57
N GLU A 9 2.35 -1.39 5.87
CA GLU A 9 2.68 -1.24 4.46
C GLU A 9 1.40 -1.24 3.60
N GLU A 10 0.51 -2.22 3.82
CA GLU A 10 -0.78 -2.29 3.13
C GLU A 10 -1.65 -1.07 3.42
N SER A 11 -1.78 -0.71 4.70
CA SER A 11 -2.59 0.44 5.13
C SER A 11 -2.04 1.74 4.54
N PHE A 12 -0.72 1.92 4.56
CA PHE A 12 -0.04 3.08 4.02
C PHE A 12 -0.26 3.22 2.51
N LEU A 13 -0.02 2.17 1.73
CA LEU A 13 -0.22 2.18 0.28
C LEU A 13 -1.69 2.38 -0.12
N LYS A 14 -2.62 1.85 0.66
CA LYS A 14 -4.07 2.13 0.49
C LYS A 14 -4.38 3.61 0.78
N ALA A 15 -3.80 4.19 1.84
CA ALA A 15 -3.96 5.61 2.16
C ALA A 15 -3.44 6.51 1.04
N VAL A 16 -2.26 6.21 0.49
CA VAL A 16 -1.68 6.95 -0.65
C VAL A 16 -2.64 6.95 -1.83
N ARG A 17 -3.20 5.80 -2.21
CA ARG A 17 -4.19 5.72 -3.31
C ARG A 17 -5.47 6.48 -3.03
N SER A 18 -5.83 6.64 -1.75
CA SER A 18 -7.05 7.37 -1.34
C SER A 18 -6.88 8.88 -1.31
N LEU A 19 -5.66 9.41 -1.46
CA LEU A 19 -5.40 10.86 -1.47
C LEU A 19 -5.98 11.56 -2.71
N GLU A 20 -6.25 10.82 -3.79
CA GLU A 20 -6.75 11.36 -5.07
C GLU A 20 -5.82 12.42 -5.69
N VAL A 21 -4.52 12.38 -5.38
CA VAL A 21 -3.48 13.28 -5.94
C VAL A 21 -2.83 12.72 -7.20
N GLY A 22 -3.41 11.68 -7.80
CA GLY A 22 -2.87 11.01 -8.98
C GLY A 22 -1.80 9.95 -8.66
N ALA A 23 -1.29 9.88 -7.43
CA ALA A 23 -0.35 8.86 -7.00
C ALA A 23 -1.09 7.54 -6.73
N TYR A 24 -0.64 6.46 -7.32
CA TYR A 24 -1.15 5.10 -7.08
C TYR A 24 -0.18 4.22 -6.30
N HIS A 25 1.00 4.75 -6.00
CA HIS A 25 2.02 4.17 -5.15
C HIS A 25 2.79 5.29 -4.43
N ASN A 26 3.70 4.92 -3.50
CA ASN A 26 4.51 5.87 -2.76
C ASN A 26 5.69 6.39 -3.60
N GLU A 27 5.36 7.00 -4.73
CA GLU A 27 6.30 7.61 -5.66
C GLU A 27 5.65 8.78 -6.41
N MET A 28 6.47 9.71 -6.84
CA MET A 28 6.10 10.82 -7.72
C MET A 28 7.15 10.90 -8.84
N PRO A 29 6.75 10.80 -10.12
CA PRO A 29 7.70 10.83 -11.24
C PRO A 29 8.63 12.04 -11.25
N GLU A 30 8.14 13.19 -10.76
CA GLU A 30 8.87 14.46 -10.69
C GLU A 30 10.09 14.38 -9.76
N LEU A 31 10.11 13.43 -8.81
CA LEU A 31 11.22 13.28 -7.86
C LEU A 31 12.48 12.71 -8.51
N ALA A 32 12.37 12.05 -9.65
CA ALA A 32 13.52 11.48 -10.35
C ALA A 32 14.58 12.55 -10.71
N ASP A 33 14.14 13.77 -11.01
CA ASP A 33 15.01 14.89 -11.42
C ASP A 33 15.42 15.81 -10.27
N VAL A 34 14.94 15.56 -9.04
CA VAL A 34 15.26 16.37 -7.86
C VAL A 34 16.70 16.08 -7.41
N THR A 35 17.48 17.14 -7.16
CA THR A 35 18.85 17.00 -6.62
C THR A 35 18.83 16.52 -5.17
N ASP A 36 19.92 15.89 -4.72
CA ASP A 36 20.00 15.38 -3.34
C ASP A 36 19.89 16.49 -2.29
N ASP A 37 20.45 17.68 -2.55
CA ASP A 37 20.31 18.82 -1.66
C ASP A 37 18.84 19.26 -1.52
N ALA A 38 18.11 19.35 -2.63
CA ALA A 38 16.70 19.69 -2.63
C ALA A 38 15.85 18.59 -1.98
N LEU A 39 16.21 17.32 -2.19
CA LEU A 39 15.59 16.18 -1.55
C LEU A 39 15.72 16.27 -0.01
N VAL A 40 16.94 16.51 0.49
CA VAL A 40 17.21 16.65 1.93
C VAL A 40 16.46 17.86 2.51
N GLU A 41 16.43 19.00 1.81
CA GLU A 41 15.66 20.19 2.24
C GLU A 41 14.17 19.83 2.44
N LYS A 42 13.57 19.11 1.52
CA LYS A 42 12.17 18.68 1.57
C LYS A 42 11.92 17.65 2.68
N ILE A 43 12.87 16.74 2.92
CA ILE A 43 12.78 15.75 3.99
C ILE A 43 12.83 16.42 5.37
N VAL A 44 13.69 17.40 5.56
CA VAL A 44 13.81 18.12 6.83
C VAL A 44 12.56 18.97 7.11
N LYS A 45 11.98 19.60 6.10
CA LYS A 45 10.73 20.34 6.23
C LYS A 45 9.55 19.38 6.29
N ALA A 46 8.77 19.40 7.37
CA ALA A 46 7.57 18.56 7.55
C ALA A 46 6.39 19.08 6.71
N GLN A 47 6.45 18.89 5.40
CA GLN A 47 5.39 19.22 4.45
C GLN A 47 4.52 17.97 4.15
N ASP A 48 3.38 18.17 3.51
CA ASP A 48 2.39 17.13 3.19
C ASP A 48 2.91 16.09 2.19
N ASP A 49 3.86 16.45 1.33
CA ASP A 49 4.51 15.59 0.34
C ASP A 49 5.73 14.81 0.89
N ARG A 50 6.15 15.08 2.14
CA ARG A 50 7.36 14.53 2.76
C ARG A 50 7.54 13.03 2.63
N LEU A 51 6.45 12.25 2.72
CA LEU A 51 6.50 10.79 2.66
C LEU A 51 6.99 10.27 1.31
N PHE A 52 6.69 10.96 0.22
CA PHE A 52 7.20 10.62 -1.11
C PHE A 52 8.71 10.87 -1.20
N TYR A 53 9.19 12.00 -0.65
CA TYR A 53 10.63 12.31 -0.60
C TYR A 53 11.41 11.34 0.27
N LEU A 54 10.85 10.87 1.39
CA LEU A 54 11.47 9.85 2.23
C LEU A 54 11.66 8.52 1.47
N SER A 55 10.63 8.07 0.76
CA SER A 55 10.74 6.85 -0.04
C SER A 55 11.72 7.00 -1.19
N GLU A 56 11.78 8.17 -1.82
CA GLU A 56 12.78 8.45 -2.86
C GLU A 56 14.20 8.45 -2.30
N ALA A 57 14.42 9.03 -1.10
CA ALA A 57 15.72 8.97 -0.45
C ALA A 57 16.17 7.53 -0.17
N ILE A 58 15.26 6.69 0.31
CA ILE A 58 15.55 5.26 0.52
C ILE A 58 15.93 4.58 -0.80
N ARG A 59 15.21 4.84 -1.89
CA ARG A 59 15.57 4.31 -3.23
C ARG A 59 16.95 4.77 -3.70
N ARG A 60 17.39 5.97 -3.28
CA ARG A 60 18.75 6.49 -3.56
C ARG A 60 19.81 5.97 -2.60
N GLY A 61 19.45 5.16 -1.61
CA GLY A 61 20.39 4.51 -0.69
C GLY A 61 20.64 5.22 0.63
N TYR A 62 19.81 6.22 0.99
CA TYR A 62 19.85 6.77 2.34
C TYR A 62 19.42 5.72 3.35
N THR A 63 20.16 5.60 4.44
CA THR A 63 19.84 4.69 5.53
C THR A 63 18.69 5.24 6.40
N ILE A 64 17.98 4.35 7.09
CA ILE A 64 16.92 4.76 8.01
C ILE A 64 17.47 5.55 9.20
N GLU A 65 18.72 5.31 9.61
CA GLU A 65 19.40 6.05 10.67
C GLU A 65 19.71 7.49 10.24
N GLU A 66 20.18 7.69 9.01
CA GLU A 66 20.38 9.03 8.43
C GLU A 66 19.06 9.79 8.36
N LEU A 67 18.00 9.17 7.84
CA LEU A 67 16.68 9.76 7.77
C LEU A 67 16.08 10.06 9.15
N HIS A 68 16.28 9.18 10.13
CA HIS A 68 15.92 9.44 11.52
C HIS A 68 16.67 10.66 12.08
N SER A 69 17.95 10.74 11.81
CA SER A 69 18.78 11.87 12.28
C SER A 69 18.30 13.21 11.74
N LEU A 70 17.88 13.25 10.47
CA LEU A 70 17.37 14.43 9.78
C LEU A 70 15.95 14.82 10.21
N THR A 71 15.09 13.84 10.48
CA THR A 71 13.64 14.05 10.56
C THR A 71 13.07 13.87 11.97
N LYS A 72 13.74 13.11 12.81
CA LYS A 72 13.26 12.59 14.10
C LYS A 72 12.03 11.68 13.98
N ILE A 73 11.73 11.17 12.77
CA ILE A 73 10.73 10.12 12.58
C ILE A 73 11.29 8.84 13.20
N ASP A 74 10.45 8.12 13.95
CA ASP A 74 10.84 6.88 14.58
C ASP A 74 11.30 5.85 13.53
N LEU A 75 12.38 5.12 13.87
CA LEU A 75 12.98 4.09 13.00
C LEU A 75 11.95 3.04 12.55
N PHE A 76 10.98 2.72 13.40
CA PHE A 76 9.93 1.78 13.07
C PHE A 76 9.15 2.17 11.80
N PHE A 77 8.77 3.46 11.67
CA PHE A 77 8.05 3.93 10.48
C PHE A 77 8.95 4.01 9.24
N LEU A 78 10.22 4.38 9.44
CA LEU A 78 11.20 4.39 8.36
C LEU A 78 11.51 2.97 7.85
N ASP A 79 11.57 1.99 8.75
CA ASP A 79 11.68 0.56 8.42
C ASP A 79 10.52 0.08 7.53
N LYS A 80 9.29 0.55 7.81
CA LYS A 80 8.14 0.20 6.97
C LYS A 80 8.22 0.79 5.56
N LEU A 81 8.75 2.00 5.42
CA LEU A 81 9.03 2.58 4.11
C LEU A 81 10.17 1.84 3.38
N LEU A 82 11.22 1.47 4.11
CA LEU A 82 12.32 0.66 3.57
C LEU A 82 11.79 -0.69 3.05
N HIS A 83 10.98 -1.39 3.83
CA HIS A 83 10.39 -2.67 3.42
C HIS A 83 9.55 -2.56 2.12
N ILE A 84 8.80 -1.45 1.94
CA ILE A 84 8.11 -1.21 0.67
C ILE A 84 9.10 -1.10 -0.50
N VAL A 85 10.22 -0.38 -0.31
CA VAL A 85 11.25 -0.23 -1.36
C VAL A 85 11.96 -1.56 -1.64
N GLU A 86 12.22 -2.37 -0.63
CA GLU A 86 12.78 -3.72 -0.79
C GLU A 86 11.88 -4.63 -1.63
N ILE A 87 10.56 -4.61 -1.38
CA ILE A 87 9.59 -5.35 -2.21
C ILE A 87 9.59 -4.84 -3.66
N GLU A 88 9.72 -3.52 -3.89
CA GLU A 88 9.87 -2.98 -5.25
C GLU A 88 11.10 -3.58 -5.97
N GLN A 89 12.22 -3.66 -5.26
CA GLN A 89 13.47 -4.23 -5.80
C GLN A 89 13.33 -5.73 -6.09
N GLU A 90 12.71 -6.47 -5.17
CA GLU A 90 12.45 -7.89 -5.36
C GLU A 90 11.54 -8.15 -6.57
N LEU A 91 10.47 -7.36 -6.73
CA LEU A 91 9.59 -7.45 -7.90
C LEU A 91 10.34 -7.17 -9.21
N ALA A 92 11.22 -6.18 -9.22
CA ALA A 92 11.99 -5.81 -10.41
C ALA A 92 12.98 -6.91 -10.85
N VAL A 93 13.54 -7.65 -9.89
CA VAL A 93 14.49 -8.75 -10.15
C VAL A 93 13.77 -10.07 -10.45
N ASN A 94 12.71 -10.38 -9.68
CA ASN A 94 11.99 -11.66 -9.75
C ASN A 94 10.70 -11.53 -10.57
N VAL A 95 10.85 -11.15 -11.83
CA VAL A 95 9.73 -10.95 -12.76
C VAL A 95 8.91 -12.23 -12.88
N PHE A 96 7.59 -12.11 -12.70
CA PHE A 96 6.62 -13.20 -12.76
C PHE A 96 6.74 -14.30 -11.70
N SER A 97 7.50 -14.09 -10.60
CA SER A 97 7.51 -15.02 -9.47
C SER A 97 6.16 -14.97 -8.72
N PRO A 98 5.46 -16.12 -8.55
CA PRO A 98 4.22 -16.17 -7.77
C PRO A 98 4.43 -15.86 -6.29
N GLU A 99 5.57 -16.24 -5.72
CA GLU A 99 5.92 -16.02 -4.31
C GLU A 99 6.07 -14.51 -4.03
N VAL A 100 6.88 -13.83 -4.85
CA VAL A 100 7.09 -12.38 -4.73
C VAL A 100 5.80 -11.62 -5.04
N LEU A 101 5.03 -12.08 -6.03
CA LEU A 101 3.71 -11.52 -6.33
C LEU A 101 2.77 -11.60 -5.11
N LYS A 102 2.72 -12.76 -4.46
CA LYS A 102 1.89 -12.97 -3.27
C LYS A 102 2.30 -12.06 -2.13
N ASP A 103 3.60 -11.95 -1.87
CA ASP A 103 4.13 -11.07 -0.82
C ASP A 103 3.81 -9.61 -1.12
N ALA A 104 4.08 -9.14 -2.32
CA ALA A 104 3.73 -7.78 -2.74
C ALA A 104 2.23 -7.46 -2.60
N LYS A 105 1.35 -8.42 -2.94
CA LYS A 105 -0.10 -8.25 -2.76
C LYS A 105 -0.49 -8.13 -1.29
N ARG A 106 0.12 -8.90 -0.41
CA ARG A 106 -0.09 -8.84 1.04
C ARG A 106 0.37 -7.52 1.64
N ASN A 107 1.40 -6.92 1.07
CA ASN A 107 1.93 -5.62 1.47
C ASN A 107 1.28 -4.44 0.72
N GLY A 108 0.17 -4.67 0.03
CA GLY A 108 -0.69 -3.61 -0.51
C GLY A 108 -0.33 -3.09 -1.90
N PHE A 109 0.58 -3.74 -2.62
CA PHE A 109 0.92 -3.36 -4.00
C PHE A 109 -0.28 -3.55 -4.93
N SER A 110 -0.53 -2.54 -5.76
CA SER A 110 -1.55 -2.62 -6.82
C SER A 110 -1.05 -3.43 -8.01
N ASP A 111 -1.98 -4.08 -8.74
CA ASP A 111 -1.62 -4.77 -9.98
C ASP A 111 -0.98 -3.80 -11.00
N ARG A 112 -1.36 -2.50 -10.95
CA ARG A 112 -0.76 -1.44 -11.79
C ARG A 112 0.72 -1.23 -11.45
N LYS A 113 1.08 -1.05 -10.18
CA LYS A 113 2.49 -0.85 -9.78
C LYS A 113 3.36 -2.06 -10.11
N ILE A 114 2.84 -3.27 -9.88
CA ILE A 114 3.54 -4.50 -10.23
C ILE A 114 3.75 -4.58 -11.75
N ALA A 115 2.75 -4.19 -12.54
CA ALA A 115 2.85 -4.15 -14.00
C ALA A 115 3.96 -3.19 -14.49
N ASP A 116 4.07 -2.01 -13.87
CA ASP A 116 5.13 -1.05 -14.20
C ASP A 116 6.52 -1.64 -13.92
N LEU A 117 6.71 -2.29 -12.75
CA LEU A 117 7.97 -2.94 -12.39
C LEU A 117 8.30 -4.13 -13.30
N TRP A 118 7.31 -4.89 -13.73
CA TRP A 118 7.46 -6.04 -14.62
C TRP A 118 7.46 -5.69 -16.11
N ARG A 119 7.23 -4.40 -16.44
CA ARG A 119 7.13 -3.89 -17.82
C ARG A 119 6.07 -4.63 -18.64
N THR A 120 4.90 -4.82 -18.02
CA THR A 120 3.72 -5.47 -18.58
C THR A 120 2.48 -4.63 -18.31
N ASP A 121 1.29 -5.17 -18.51
CA ASP A 121 0.03 -4.51 -18.16
C ASP A 121 -0.63 -5.12 -16.91
N ALA A 122 -1.52 -4.35 -16.29
CA ALA A 122 -2.21 -4.78 -15.07
C ALA A 122 -3.16 -5.99 -15.31
N ALA A 123 -3.61 -6.22 -16.53
CA ALA A 123 -4.46 -7.36 -16.86
C ALA A 123 -3.66 -8.66 -16.84
N GLU A 124 -2.41 -8.63 -17.33
CA GLU A 124 -1.50 -9.78 -17.25
C GLU A 124 -1.13 -10.09 -15.79
N VAL A 125 -0.83 -9.07 -14.97
CA VAL A 125 -0.59 -9.26 -13.52
C VAL A 125 -1.81 -9.88 -12.86
N ARG A 126 -3.00 -9.35 -13.14
CA ARG A 126 -4.26 -9.91 -12.62
C ARG A 126 -4.48 -11.36 -13.03
N LYS A 127 -4.23 -11.68 -14.29
CA LYS A 127 -4.34 -13.06 -14.79
C LYS A 127 -3.41 -13.98 -14.01
N ARG A 128 -2.11 -13.64 -13.91
CA ARG A 128 -1.11 -14.45 -13.20
C ARG A 128 -1.45 -14.68 -11.74
N ARG A 129 -1.90 -13.64 -11.02
CA ARG A 129 -2.29 -13.82 -9.63
C ARG A 129 -3.51 -14.72 -9.47
N LEU A 130 -4.49 -14.66 -10.39
CA LEU A 130 -5.64 -15.55 -10.36
C LEU A 130 -5.25 -16.99 -10.69
N ASP A 131 -4.38 -17.20 -11.68
CA ASP A 131 -3.86 -18.52 -12.06
C ASP A 131 -3.04 -19.14 -10.91
N SER A 132 -2.41 -18.31 -10.06
CA SER A 132 -1.67 -18.72 -8.86
C SER A 132 -2.54 -18.79 -7.60
N GLY A 133 -3.85 -18.61 -7.70
CA GLY A 133 -4.77 -18.62 -6.54
C GLY A 133 -4.61 -17.42 -5.60
N ILE A 134 -3.93 -16.36 -6.03
CA ILE A 134 -3.75 -15.14 -5.24
C ILE A 134 -4.98 -14.25 -5.43
N VAL A 135 -5.95 -14.40 -4.54
CA VAL A 135 -7.23 -13.67 -4.56
C VAL A 135 -7.40 -12.84 -3.29
N PRO A 136 -8.07 -11.70 -3.37
CA PRO A 136 -8.38 -10.95 -2.16
C PRO A 136 -9.42 -11.68 -1.32
N VAL A 137 -9.33 -11.48 -0.03
CA VAL A 137 -10.32 -11.85 0.97
C VAL A 137 -10.90 -10.60 1.60
N PHE A 138 -12.02 -10.74 2.30
CA PHE A 138 -12.67 -9.64 3.01
C PHE A 138 -12.66 -9.95 4.50
N LYS A 139 -12.09 -9.02 5.27
CA LYS A 139 -12.01 -9.08 6.72
C LYS A 139 -13.00 -8.09 7.32
N MET A 140 -13.66 -8.48 8.40
CA MET A 140 -14.55 -7.58 9.15
C MET A 140 -13.71 -6.57 9.93
N VAL A 141 -14.17 -5.33 9.96
CA VAL A 141 -13.57 -4.31 10.81
C VAL A 141 -13.99 -4.55 12.25
N ASP A 142 -13.02 -4.83 13.11
CA ASP A 142 -13.28 -4.89 14.55
C ASP A 142 -13.50 -3.47 15.11
N THR A 143 -14.72 -3.17 15.48
CA THR A 143 -15.11 -1.88 16.07
C THR A 143 -15.15 -1.92 17.59
N CYS A 144 -14.84 -3.07 18.20
CA CYS A 144 -14.95 -3.32 19.64
C CYS A 144 -13.61 -3.54 20.33
N ALA A 145 -12.47 -3.30 19.63
CA ALA A 145 -11.10 -3.47 20.14
C ALA A 145 -10.87 -4.88 20.76
N ALA A 146 -11.44 -5.91 20.15
CA ALA A 146 -11.43 -7.29 20.62
C ALA A 146 -12.02 -7.55 22.03
N GLU A 147 -12.72 -6.57 22.61
CA GLU A 147 -13.41 -6.75 23.88
C GLU A 147 -14.71 -7.58 23.73
N PHE A 148 -15.36 -7.48 22.56
CA PHE A 148 -16.56 -8.21 22.22
C PHE A 148 -16.49 -8.65 20.76
N GLU A 149 -17.26 -9.68 20.40
CA GLU A 149 -17.43 -10.09 19.02
C GLU A 149 -18.05 -8.94 18.20
N SER A 150 -17.34 -8.49 17.17
CA SER A 150 -17.83 -7.43 16.30
C SER A 150 -18.85 -8.01 15.31
N THR A 151 -20.04 -7.42 15.25
CA THR A 151 -21.09 -7.80 14.30
C THR A 151 -21.36 -6.72 13.25
N THR A 152 -20.43 -5.76 13.10
CA THR A 152 -20.60 -4.64 12.17
C THR A 152 -20.48 -5.11 10.73
N PRO A 153 -21.30 -4.59 9.80
CA PRO A 153 -21.25 -4.97 8.38
C PRO A 153 -20.17 -4.20 7.61
N TYR A 154 -19.06 -3.86 8.25
CA TYR A 154 -17.95 -3.14 7.62
C TYR A 154 -16.82 -4.10 7.32
N PHE A 155 -16.42 -4.14 6.04
CA PHE A 155 -15.37 -5.03 5.57
C PHE A 155 -14.29 -4.23 4.84
N TYR A 156 -13.05 -4.73 4.93
CA TYR A 156 -11.94 -4.29 4.09
C TYR A 156 -11.36 -5.47 3.33
N SER A 157 -10.83 -5.22 2.14
CA SER A 157 -10.16 -6.27 1.36
C SER A 157 -8.68 -6.35 1.72
N SER A 158 -8.16 -7.56 1.82
CA SER A 158 -6.74 -7.87 2.03
C SER A 158 -6.37 -9.15 1.29
N TYR A 159 -5.08 -9.50 1.28
CA TYR A 159 -4.60 -10.76 0.70
C TYR A 159 -4.17 -11.74 1.80
N GLU A 160 -5.09 -12.01 2.73
CA GLU A 160 -4.94 -12.91 3.86
C GLU A 160 -5.44 -14.33 3.57
N PHE A 161 -5.37 -15.19 4.60
CA PHE A 161 -5.71 -16.62 4.46
C PHE A 161 -7.21 -16.89 4.56
N GLU A 162 -7.93 -16.10 5.37
CA GLU A 162 -9.33 -16.33 5.70
C GLU A 162 -10.24 -15.23 5.18
N ASN A 163 -11.35 -15.61 4.60
CA ASN A 163 -12.42 -14.72 4.20
C ASN A 163 -13.54 -14.74 5.25
N GLU A 164 -13.82 -13.61 5.87
CA GLU A 164 -14.88 -13.46 6.87
C GLU A 164 -16.21 -13.03 6.27
N SER A 165 -16.24 -12.71 4.97
CA SER A 165 -17.47 -12.37 4.27
C SER A 165 -18.28 -13.62 3.96
N ILE A 166 -19.45 -13.75 4.59
CA ILE A 166 -20.38 -14.85 4.36
C ILE A 166 -21.41 -14.40 3.31
N ARG A 167 -21.51 -15.14 2.22
CA ARG A 167 -22.54 -14.89 1.20
C ARG A 167 -23.92 -15.27 1.73
N SER A 168 -24.86 -14.34 1.58
CA SER A 168 -26.28 -14.62 1.79
C SER A 168 -26.86 -15.32 0.58
N GLU A 169 -27.87 -16.18 0.79
CA GLU A 169 -28.68 -16.78 -0.30
C GLU A 169 -29.71 -15.79 -0.89
N LYS A 170 -29.83 -14.59 -0.32
CA LYS A 170 -30.73 -13.54 -0.80
C LYS A 170 -30.19 -12.89 -2.06
N GLU A 171 -31.09 -12.43 -2.91
CA GLU A 171 -30.72 -11.55 -4.01
C GLU A 171 -30.00 -10.32 -3.48
N SER A 172 -28.91 -9.93 -4.14
CA SER A 172 -28.02 -8.87 -3.68
C SER A 172 -27.80 -7.84 -4.79
N VAL A 173 -27.76 -6.57 -4.40
CA VAL A 173 -27.43 -5.45 -5.27
C VAL A 173 -26.13 -4.84 -4.79
N LEU A 174 -25.12 -4.76 -5.67
CA LEU A 174 -23.87 -4.07 -5.39
C LEU A 174 -24.00 -2.60 -5.79
N VAL A 175 -23.86 -1.70 -4.81
CA VAL A 175 -23.79 -0.27 -5.05
C VAL A 175 -22.32 0.16 -5.04
N LEU A 176 -21.84 0.67 -6.17
CA LEU A 176 -20.50 1.24 -6.28
C LEU A 176 -20.54 2.70 -5.83
N GLY A 177 -19.86 3.02 -4.76
CA GLY A 177 -19.76 4.35 -4.19
C GLY A 177 -18.32 4.78 -3.89
N SER A 178 -18.15 5.99 -3.36
CA SER A 178 -16.86 6.58 -3.03
C SER A 178 -16.25 6.04 -1.72
N GLY A 179 -16.90 5.08 -1.08
CA GLY A 179 -16.50 4.53 0.22
C GLY A 179 -17.08 5.30 1.42
N PRO A 180 -17.05 4.70 2.63
CA PRO A 180 -17.74 5.24 3.81
C PRO A 180 -17.01 6.42 4.48
N ILE A 181 -15.78 6.71 4.07
CA ILE A 181 -14.94 7.72 4.73
C ILE A 181 -14.40 8.68 3.68
N ARG A 182 -15.24 9.64 3.36
CA ARG A 182 -14.93 10.76 2.50
C ARG A 182 -15.45 12.05 3.14
N ILE A 183 -14.69 13.15 2.99
CA ILE A 183 -15.13 14.45 3.48
C ILE A 183 -16.48 14.80 2.81
N GLY A 184 -17.48 15.11 3.62
CA GLY A 184 -18.82 15.46 3.16
C GLY A 184 -19.84 14.32 3.10
N GLN A 185 -19.51 13.16 3.60
CA GLN A 185 -20.45 12.05 3.83
C GLN A 185 -20.92 12.02 5.27
#